data_c6d16c551193bcba3925e09481f6604a
#
_entry.id   c6d16c551193bcba3925e09481f6604a
#
_cell.length_a   1.000
_cell.length_b   1.000
_cell.length_c   1.000
_cell.angle_alpha   90.00
_cell.angle_beta   90.00
_cell.angle_gamma   90.00
#
_symmetry.space_group_name_H-M   'P 1'
#
loop_
_entity.id
_entity.type
_entity.pdbx_description
1 polymer ?
#
loop_
_entity_poly.entity_id
_entity_poly.type
_entity_poly.pdbx_seq_one_letter_code
_entity_poly.pdbx_strand_id
1 'polypeptide(L)'
;MNPHNQRVYFSLGSNLGDRQIWLQRALYQIGQEIGPIGAVSGLYQTPASGFEGPDFLNCCLWVTTTRSPKELLEITQKIQSTLARAPKLPGEGYTSRTIDIDLIFVGSVIWEQPELVIPHPRMHERQFVLTPLAEIASEMIHPILNRSVAELLHACSDEVIPKKWVEQLHLEERLEFTGIRHLAIEGNIGSGKTSLATAIARDFNAALVLEQFADNPFLPQFYEEPEVYAFALEMSFLAERYQQFNDQMAQKELFKDFVVSDYDIHKSLIFAQITLREEEYKLYRRFFQMMYAQATGPDTYVFLHQNTERLLSQIEQRGREYERGIGADYLEKINQSYHRYLTSTPTPGRLVLDVSAVDFVNKPEDYQWITQKIFDHVIRSTPYQSAI
;
A
#
# COMPACT_ATOMS: atom_id res chain seq x y z
N MET A 1 -22.04 28.81 -14.57
CA MET A 1 -20.67 29.34 -14.50
C MET A 1 -19.79 28.31 -15.13
N ASN A 2 -19.03 28.66 -16.17
CA ASN A 2 -18.02 27.72 -16.71
C ASN A 2 -17.03 27.38 -15.59
N PRO A 3 -16.71 26.13 -15.35
CA PRO A 3 -15.74 25.77 -14.33
C PRO A 3 -14.35 26.19 -14.82
N HIS A 4 -13.91 27.37 -14.40
CA HIS A 4 -12.53 27.80 -14.64
C HIS A 4 -11.62 26.98 -13.74
N ASN A 5 -10.53 26.50 -14.31
CA ASN A 5 -9.46 25.80 -13.60
C ASN A 5 -8.87 26.76 -12.55
N GLN A 6 -8.96 26.42 -11.25
CA GLN A 6 -8.54 27.25 -10.14
C GLN A 6 -7.49 26.56 -9.27
N ARG A 7 -6.62 27.34 -8.63
CA ARG A 7 -5.67 26.82 -7.65
C ARG A 7 -6.37 26.63 -6.30
N VAL A 8 -6.20 25.47 -5.72
CA VAL A 8 -6.68 25.11 -4.40
C VAL A 8 -5.49 24.78 -3.51
N TYR A 9 -5.44 25.42 -2.35
CA TYR A 9 -4.34 25.28 -1.40
C TYR A 9 -4.79 24.47 -0.19
N PHE A 10 -3.97 23.51 0.21
CA PHE A 10 -4.21 22.63 1.34
C PHE A 10 -3.07 22.75 2.35
N SER A 11 -3.42 22.60 3.64
CA SER A 11 -2.47 22.30 4.71
C SER A 11 -2.67 20.87 5.14
N LEU A 12 -1.57 20.11 5.22
CA LEU A 12 -1.55 18.73 5.66
C LEU A 12 -0.76 18.62 6.96
N GLY A 13 -1.26 17.80 7.90
CA GLY A 13 -0.59 17.53 9.16
C GLY A 13 -0.73 16.06 9.59
N SER A 14 0.31 15.50 10.20
CA SER A 14 0.34 14.15 10.76
C SER A 14 1.13 14.14 12.06
N ASN A 15 0.63 13.44 13.11
CA ASN A 15 1.37 13.26 14.37
C ASN A 15 1.30 11.85 14.94
N LEU A 16 0.79 10.88 14.17
CA LEU A 16 0.79 9.47 14.55
C LEU A 16 1.61 8.66 13.55
N GLY A 17 2.46 7.78 14.09
CA GLY A 17 3.21 6.84 13.33
C GLY A 17 4.25 7.39 12.40
N ASP A 18 4.41 6.77 11.25
CA ASP A 18 5.26 7.31 10.20
C ASP A 18 4.57 8.48 9.53
N ARG A 19 4.77 9.67 10.12
CA ARG A 19 4.13 10.93 9.72
C ARG A 19 4.43 11.27 8.26
N GLN A 20 5.66 10.98 7.78
CA GLN A 20 6.07 11.28 6.42
C GLN A 20 5.35 10.40 5.42
N ILE A 21 5.23 9.09 5.70
CA ILE A 21 4.47 8.17 4.86
C ILE A 21 3.00 8.60 4.75
N TRP A 22 2.37 9.03 5.85
CA TRP A 22 0.98 9.50 5.82
C TRP A 22 0.81 10.76 4.97
N LEU A 23 1.72 11.73 5.09
CA LEU A 23 1.71 12.94 4.28
C LEU A 23 1.93 12.62 2.80
N GLN A 24 2.87 11.72 2.49
CA GLN A 24 3.15 11.31 1.13
C GLN A 24 1.97 10.59 0.49
N ARG A 25 1.27 9.73 1.23
CA ARG A 25 0.03 9.06 0.78
C ARG A 25 -1.10 10.04 0.53
N ALA A 26 -1.26 11.03 1.42
CA ALA A 26 -2.24 12.09 1.23
C ALA A 26 -1.95 12.92 -0.02
N LEU A 27 -0.68 13.28 -0.25
CA LEU A 27 -0.21 13.96 -1.46
C LEU A 27 -0.61 13.19 -2.72
N TYR A 28 -0.31 11.89 -2.76
CA TYR A 28 -0.67 11.05 -3.89
C TYR A 28 -2.20 10.99 -4.13
N GLN A 29 -3.00 10.73 -3.09
CA GLN A 29 -4.46 10.65 -3.25
C GLN A 29 -5.08 11.99 -3.66
N ILE A 30 -4.57 13.11 -3.16
CA ILE A 30 -4.99 14.45 -3.59
C ILE A 30 -4.70 14.63 -5.09
N GLY A 31 -3.52 14.22 -5.54
CA GLY A 31 -3.14 14.28 -6.95
C GLY A 31 -4.08 13.47 -7.85
N GLN A 32 -4.48 12.28 -7.42
CA GLN A 32 -5.36 11.38 -8.17
C GLN A 32 -6.84 11.80 -8.14
N GLU A 33 -7.36 12.22 -6.98
CA GLU A 33 -8.80 12.44 -6.81
C GLU A 33 -9.23 13.88 -7.06
N ILE A 34 -8.34 14.87 -6.88
CA ILE A 34 -8.67 16.30 -6.99
C ILE A 34 -8.11 16.90 -8.26
N GLY A 35 -6.82 16.70 -8.55
CA GLY A 35 -6.18 17.24 -9.73
C GLY A 35 -4.66 17.34 -9.60
N PRO A 36 -3.95 17.70 -10.70
CA PRO A 36 -2.49 17.73 -10.72
C PRO A 36 -1.94 18.69 -9.67
N ILE A 37 -0.92 18.20 -8.93
CA ILE A 37 -0.22 18.99 -7.93
C ILE A 37 0.76 19.91 -8.64
N GLY A 38 0.69 21.21 -8.32
CA GLY A 38 1.57 22.20 -8.92
C GLY A 38 2.81 22.50 -8.07
N ALA A 39 2.69 22.45 -6.73
CA ALA A 39 3.80 22.54 -5.81
C ALA A 39 3.47 21.95 -4.43
N VAL A 40 4.50 21.51 -3.72
CA VAL A 40 4.48 21.12 -2.31
C VAL A 40 5.62 21.84 -1.58
N SER A 41 5.36 22.26 -0.35
CA SER A 41 6.39 22.90 0.52
C SER A 41 7.36 21.85 1.10
N GLY A 42 8.40 22.32 1.75
CA GLY A 42 9.14 21.50 2.71
C GLY A 42 8.26 21.01 3.86
N LEU A 43 8.76 20.02 4.61
CA LEU A 43 8.14 19.51 5.82
C LEU A 43 8.59 20.32 7.05
N TYR A 44 7.67 20.55 7.99
CA TYR A 44 7.91 21.34 9.19
C TYR A 44 7.37 20.63 10.43
N GLN A 45 8.23 20.46 11.43
CA GLN A 45 7.86 19.87 12.71
C GLN A 45 7.40 20.95 13.69
N THR A 46 6.27 20.70 14.37
CA THR A 46 5.74 21.54 15.44
C THR A 46 5.18 20.70 16.58
N PRO A 47 5.24 21.16 17.85
CA PRO A 47 4.57 20.48 18.94
C PRO A 47 3.05 20.42 18.73
N ALA A 48 2.39 19.45 19.37
CA ALA A 48 0.93 19.40 19.41
C ALA A 48 0.38 20.64 20.12
N SER A 49 -0.64 21.30 19.53
CA SER A 49 -1.24 22.51 20.08
C SER A 49 -2.61 22.21 20.68
N GLY A 50 -2.79 22.54 21.97
CA GLY A 50 -4.06 22.41 22.67
C GLY A 50 -4.37 21.02 23.24
N PHE A 51 -3.43 20.06 23.16
CA PHE A 51 -3.52 18.73 23.77
C PHE A 51 -2.13 18.10 23.92
N GLU A 52 -1.99 17.09 24.80
CA GLU A 52 -0.77 16.29 24.91
C GLU A 52 -0.70 15.24 23.79
N GLY A 53 0.40 15.22 23.04
CA GLY A 53 0.62 14.27 21.95
C GLY A 53 1.98 14.44 21.27
N PRO A 54 2.34 13.51 20.38
CA PRO A 54 3.57 13.64 19.59
C PRO A 54 3.54 14.90 18.71
N ASP A 55 4.73 15.38 18.35
CA ASP A 55 4.89 16.50 17.42
C ASP A 55 4.28 16.22 16.06
N PHE A 56 3.66 17.22 15.48
CA PHE A 56 3.18 17.18 14.11
C PHE A 56 4.32 17.36 13.11
N LEU A 57 4.14 16.74 11.94
CA LEU A 57 4.84 17.08 10.71
C LEU A 57 3.82 17.71 9.77
N ASN A 58 4.10 18.92 9.29
CA ASN A 58 3.16 19.74 8.50
C ASN A 58 3.77 20.12 7.16
N CYS A 59 2.93 20.26 6.14
CA CYS A 59 3.27 20.83 4.84
C CYS A 59 2.07 21.53 4.21
N CYS A 60 2.32 22.31 3.17
CA CYS A 60 1.28 22.84 2.29
C CYS A 60 1.51 22.40 0.85
N LEU A 61 0.43 22.29 0.10
CA LEU A 61 0.45 22.05 -1.33
C LEU A 61 -0.63 22.83 -2.05
N TRP A 62 -0.51 22.95 -3.38
CA TRP A 62 -1.64 23.40 -4.20
C TRP A 62 -1.83 22.48 -5.40
N VAL A 63 -3.10 22.37 -5.79
CA VAL A 63 -3.53 21.65 -7.00
C VAL A 63 -4.28 22.58 -7.94
N THR A 64 -4.43 22.19 -9.18
CA THR A 64 -5.30 22.84 -10.15
C THR A 64 -6.52 21.98 -10.41
N THR A 65 -7.73 22.55 -10.23
CA THR A 65 -8.97 21.77 -10.37
C THR A 65 -10.16 22.65 -10.77
N THR A 66 -11.20 22.02 -11.28
CA THR A 66 -12.52 22.64 -11.56
C THR A 66 -13.57 22.31 -10.49
N ARG A 67 -13.20 21.54 -9.45
CA ARG A 67 -14.13 21.10 -8.40
C ARG A 67 -14.59 22.25 -7.53
N SER A 68 -15.84 22.17 -7.08
CA SER A 68 -16.44 23.11 -6.14
C SER A 68 -15.91 22.91 -4.71
N PRO A 69 -16.03 23.93 -3.82
CA PRO A 69 -15.66 23.79 -2.41
C PRO A 69 -16.32 22.61 -1.70
N LYS A 70 -17.57 22.31 -2.01
CA LYS A 70 -18.29 21.17 -1.43
C LYS A 70 -17.72 19.82 -1.86
N GLU A 71 -17.46 19.64 -3.16
CA GLU A 71 -16.83 18.42 -3.68
C GLU A 71 -15.43 18.22 -3.08
N LEU A 72 -14.67 19.31 -2.93
CA LEU A 72 -13.34 19.27 -2.31
C LEU A 72 -13.42 18.80 -0.85
N LEU A 73 -14.39 19.29 -0.09
CA LEU A 73 -14.61 18.83 1.29
C LEU A 73 -14.94 17.33 1.35
N GLU A 74 -15.86 16.88 0.52
CA GLU A 74 -16.26 15.45 0.46
C GLU A 74 -15.06 14.55 0.11
N ILE A 75 -14.24 14.97 -0.87
CA ILE A 75 -13.06 14.21 -1.29
C ILE A 75 -11.99 14.20 -0.17
N THR A 76 -11.69 15.34 0.45
CA THR A 76 -10.69 15.38 1.53
C THR A 76 -11.11 14.56 2.74
N GLN A 77 -12.40 14.57 3.10
CA GLN A 77 -12.94 13.71 4.16
C GLN A 77 -12.81 12.22 3.81
N LYS A 78 -13.09 11.84 2.56
CA LYS A 78 -12.91 10.47 2.06
C LYS A 78 -11.44 10.06 2.13
N ILE A 79 -10.51 10.90 1.68
CA ILE A 79 -9.06 10.64 1.76
C ILE A 79 -8.63 10.43 3.21
N GLN A 80 -9.02 11.30 4.12
CA GLN A 80 -8.71 11.19 5.54
C GLN A 80 -9.23 9.89 6.15
N SER A 81 -10.47 9.50 5.82
CA SER A 81 -11.06 8.23 6.26
C SER A 81 -10.27 7.02 5.70
N THR A 82 -9.89 7.07 4.43
CA THR A 82 -9.11 6.00 3.78
C THR A 82 -7.72 5.84 4.41
N LEU A 83 -7.12 6.94 4.88
CA LEU A 83 -5.81 6.97 5.55
C LEU A 83 -5.91 6.75 7.07
N ALA A 84 -6.91 5.98 7.50
CA ALA A 84 -7.11 5.53 8.88
C ALA A 84 -7.26 6.67 9.93
N ARG A 85 -7.74 7.85 9.51
CA ARG A 85 -8.12 8.89 10.48
C ARG A 85 -9.36 8.45 11.23
N ALA A 86 -9.25 8.35 12.57
CA ALA A 86 -10.41 8.09 13.41
C ALA A 86 -11.48 9.19 13.26
N PRO A 87 -12.78 8.82 13.19
CA PRO A 87 -13.85 9.81 13.17
C PRO A 87 -13.83 10.66 14.45
N LYS A 88 -14.03 11.96 14.31
CA LYS A 88 -14.14 12.85 15.46
C LYS A 88 -15.49 12.64 16.16
N LEU A 89 -15.48 12.27 17.45
CA LEU A 89 -16.71 12.15 18.22
C LEU A 89 -17.22 13.55 18.65
N PRO A 90 -18.54 13.74 18.74
CA PRO A 90 -19.11 14.99 19.21
C PRO A 90 -18.62 15.34 20.63
N GLY A 91 -18.04 16.54 20.81
CA GLY A 91 -17.52 17.00 22.09
C GLY A 91 -16.06 16.66 22.39
N GLU A 92 -15.38 15.87 21.54
CA GLU A 92 -13.95 15.66 21.66
C GLU A 92 -13.15 16.88 21.20
N GLY A 93 -12.11 17.22 21.98
CA GLY A 93 -11.12 18.24 21.65
C GLY A 93 -10.21 17.83 20.48
N TYR A 94 -9.04 18.45 20.40
CA TYR A 94 -8.00 18.02 19.45
C TYR A 94 -7.37 16.72 19.94
N THR A 95 -7.16 15.77 19.01
CA THR A 95 -6.55 14.46 19.26
C THR A 95 -5.46 14.19 18.25
N SER A 96 -4.56 13.28 18.59
CA SER A 96 -3.56 12.75 17.65
C SER A 96 -4.23 12.07 16.46
N ARG A 97 -3.62 12.22 15.26
CA ARG A 97 -4.22 11.71 14.02
C ARG A 97 -3.16 11.31 13.00
N THR A 98 -3.50 10.30 12.19
CA THR A 98 -2.65 9.84 11.08
C THR A 98 -2.49 10.92 10.02
N ILE A 99 -3.57 11.62 9.68
CA ILE A 99 -3.58 12.71 8.70
C ILE A 99 -4.66 13.73 9.02
N ASP A 100 -4.36 14.98 8.75
CA ASP A 100 -5.29 16.13 8.75
C ASP A 100 -5.13 16.84 7.40
N ILE A 101 -6.22 17.16 6.72
CA ILE A 101 -6.23 17.86 5.44
C ILE A 101 -7.21 19.02 5.53
N ASP A 102 -6.66 20.23 5.65
CA ASP A 102 -7.44 21.46 5.70
C ASP A 102 -7.41 22.19 4.36
N LEU A 103 -8.59 22.62 3.88
CA LEU A 103 -8.73 23.53 2.73
C LEU A 103 -8.39 24.96 3.18
N ILE A 104 -7.35 25.55 2.59
CA ILE A 104 -6.88 26.90 2.96
C ILE A 104 -7.48 27.95 2.04
N PHE A 105 -7.28 27.81 0.72
CA PHE A 105 -7.84 28.68 -0.31
C PHE A 105 -8.41 27.88 -1.48
N VAL A 106 -9.46 28.41 -2.10
CA VAL A 106 -10.01 27.93 -3.38
C VAL A 106 -10.06 29.14 -4.33
N GLY A 107 -8.98 29.37 -5.07
CA GLY A 107 -8.80 30.61 -5.82
C GLY A 107 -9.00 31.83 -4.93
N SER A 108 -9.86 32.75 -5.36
CA SER A 108 -10.30 33.94 -4.58
C SER A 108 -11.69 33.75 -3.96
N VAL A 109 -12.20 32.52 -3.89
CA VAL A 109 -13.56 32.25 -3.38
C VAL A 109 -13.65 32.54 -1.90
N ILE A 110 -14.72 33.25 -1.52
CA ILE A 110 -15.18 33.35 -0.15
C ILE A 110 -16.40 32.44 -0.01
N TRP A 111 -16.31 31.47 0.91
CA TRP A 111 -17.34 30.46 1.15
C TRP A 111 -17.61 30.36 2.65
N GLU A 112 -18.86 30.55 3.05
CA GLU A 112 -19.24 30.53 4.45
C GLU A 112 -20.48 29.66 4.63
N GLN A 113 -20.25 28.43 5.05
CA GLN A 113 -21.26 27.43 5.40
C GLN A 113 -20.88 26.76 6.72
N PRO A 114 -21.84 26.20 7.48
CA PRO A 114 -21.53 25.55 8.78
C PRO A 114 -20.45 24.47 8.70
N GLU A 115 -20.36 23.73 7.57
CA GLU A 115 -19.45 22.63 7.37
C GLU A 115 -18.09 23.05 6.81
N LEU A 116 -18.01 24.25 6.17
CA LEU A 116 -16.80 24.69 5.47
C LEU A 116 -16.77 26.22 5.38
N VAL A 117 -15.64 26.78 5.81
CA VAL A 117 -15.36 28.23 5.65
C VAL A 117 -14.06 28.39 4.85
N ILE A 118 -14.11 29.18 3.77
CA ILE A 118 -12.95 29.48 2.90
C ILE A 118 -12.86 31.00 2.72
N PRO A 119 -11.72 31.62 2.93
CA PRO A 119 -10.45 31.06 3.44
C PRO A 119 -10.60 30.40 4.80
N HIS A 120 -9.72 29.43 5.10
CA HIS A 120 -9.75 28.76 6.40
C HIS A 120 -9.65 29.79 7.54
N PRO A 121 -10.63 29.82 8.47
CA PRO A 121 -10.85 30.99 9.36
C PRO A 121 -9.66 31.29 10.31
N ARG A 122 -8.87 30.28 10.65
CA ARG A 122 -7.75 30.42 11.60
C ARG A 122 -6.37 30.31 10.97
N MET A 123 -6.26 30.28 9.62
CA MET A 123 -4.96 30.08 8.96
C MET A 123 -3.96 31.19 9.29
N HIS A 124 -4.44 32.43 9.43
CA HIS A 124 -3.62 33.60 9.68
C HIS A 124 -3.07 33.71 11.12
N GLU A 125 -3.56 32.86 12.02
CA GLU A 125 -3.14 32.73 13.42
C GLU A 125 -2.14 31.58 13.66
N ARG A 126 -1.76 30.84 12.62
CA ARG A 126 -1.03 29.56 12.76
C ARG A 126 0.25 29.53 11.95
N GLN A 127 1.39 29.58 12.62
CA GLN A 127 2.68 29.51 11.96
C GLN A 127 2.92 28.18 11.22
N PHE A 128 2.40 27.08 11.75
CA PHE A 128 2.53 25.77 11.11
C PHE A 128 1.79 25.64 9.76
N VAL A 129 0.84 26.56 9.49
CA VAL A 129 0.18 26.73 8.18
C VAL A 129 0.92 27.78 7.34
N LEU A 130 1.17 28.96 7.90
CA LEU A 130 1.72 30.09 7.16
C LEU A 130 3.15 29.86 6.68
N THR A 131 4.00 29.21 7.51
CA THR A 131 5.42 28.97 7.15
C THR A 131 5.54 28.09 5.91
N PRO A 132 4.94 26.88 5.84
CA PRO A 132 4.98 26.07 4.62
C PRO A 132 4.22 26.69 3.46
N LEU A 133 3.12 27.40 3.73
CA LEU A 133 2.35 28.06 2.68
C LEU A 133 3.14 29.19 2.00
N ALA A 134 3.93 29.96 2.76
CA ALA A 134 4.77 31.02 2.21
C ALA A 134 5.87 30.52 1.26
N GLU A 135 6.33 29.27 1.40
CA GLU A 135 7.29 28.68 0.43
C GLU A 135 6.68 28.54 -0.98
N ILE A 136 5.38 28.31 -1.09
CA ILE A 136 4.73 27.98 -2.37
C ILE A 136 3.73 29.03 -2.85
N ALA A 137 3.37 30.01 -1.99
CA ALA A 137 2.34 31.00 -2.26
C ALA A 137 2.54 32.31 -1.48
N SER A 138 3.78 32.81 -1.35
CA SER A 138 4.10 34.06 -0.58
C SER A 138 3.25 35.25 -0.99
N GLU A 139 3.04 35.42 -2.30
CA GLU A 139 2.31 36.54 -2.91
C GLU A 139 0.78 36.36 -2.96
N MET A 140 0.27 35.21 -2.54
CA MET A 140 -1.19 34.94 -2.53
C MET A 140 -1.86 35.89 -1.55
N ILE A 141 -2.84 36.68 -2.07
CA ILE A 141 -3.59 37.64 -1.28
C ILE A 141 -4.76 36.93 -0.60
N HIS A 142 -4.89 37.07 0.70
CA HIS A 142 -6.04 36.59 1.47
C HIS A 142 -7.28 37.41 1.10
N PRO A 143 -8.33 36.83 0.53
CA PRO A 143 -9.42 37.59 -0.09
C PRO A 143 -10.26 38.44 0.89
N ILE A 144 -10.20 38.16 2.21
CA ILE A 144 -10.90 38.92 3.24
C ILE A 144 -9.96 39.93 3.90
N LEU A 145 -8.73 39.52 4.24
CA LEU A 145 -7.79 40.36 4.99
C LEU A 145 -7.01 41.34 4.10
N ASN A 146 -7.06 41.16 2.77
CA ASN A 146 -6.34 41.98 1.79
C ASN A 146 -4.81 42.10 2.07
N ARG A 147 -4.22 41.01 2.59
CA ARG A 147 -2.78 40.89 2.90
C ARG A 147 -2.22 39.64 2.24
N SER A 148 -0.97 39.73 1.82
CA SER A 148 -0.28 38.54 1.28
C SER A 148 0.01 37.53 2.38
N VAL A 149 0.23 36.25 1.97
CA VAL A 149 0.66 35.19 2.90
C VAL A 149 1.96 35.58 3.60
N ALA A 150 2.90 36.22 2.91
CA ALA A 150 4.15 36.72 3.49
C ALA A 150 3.89 37.78 4.59
N GLU A 151 2.99 38.73 4.35
CA GLU A 151 2.59 39.76 5.34
C GLU A 151 1.83 39.15 6.53
N LEU A 152 1.00 38.14 6.29
CA LEU A 152 0.32 37.40 7.36
C LEU A 152 1.31 36.62 8.22
N LEU A 153 2.29 35.96 7.62
CA LEU A 153 3.32 35.25 8.34
C LEU A 153 4.14 36.21 9.21
N HIS A 154 4.55 37.36 8.67
CA HIS A 154 5.31 38.37 9.41
C HIS A 154 4.53 38.95 10.62
N ALA A 155 3.22 39.02 10.51
CA ALA A 155 2.35 39.58 11.56
C ALA A 155 1.74 38.48 12.46
N CYS A 156 2.04 37.24 12.25
CA CYS A 156 1.47 36.15 13.04
C CYS A 156 1.98 36.19 14.48
N SER A 157 1.03 36.12 15.43
CA SER A 157 1.33 36.14 16.86
C SER A 157 1.62 34.77 17.47
N ASP A 158 1.58 33.70 16.67
CA ASP A 158 1.91 32.36 17.13
C ASP A 158 3.41 32.27 17.43
N GLU A 159 3.76 31.95 18.68
CA GLU A 159 5.15 31.88 19.14
C GLU A 159 5.84 30.57 18.76
N VAL A 160 5.08 29.57 18.26
CA VAL A 160 5.60 28.26 17.89
C VAL A 160 6.29 28.34 16.52
N ILE A 161 7.60 28.45 16.50
CA ILE A 161 8.37 28.46 15.25
C ILE A 161 8.51 27.06 14.70
N PRO A 162 7.96 26.75 13.50
CA PRO A 162 8.11 25.44 12.88
C PRO A 162 9.56 25.12 12.53
N LYS A 163 10.02 23.92 12.91
CA LYS A 163 11.38 23.47 12.59
C LYS A 163 11.38 22.75 11.27
N LYS A 164 12.22 23.18 10.33
CA LYS A 164 12.34 22.50 9.04
C LYS A 164 12.83 21.07 9.22
N TRP A 165 12.11 20.10 8.62
CA TRP A 165 12.45 18.69 8.57
C TRP A 165 13.43 18.44 7.43
N VAL A 166 14.35 17.47 7.59
CA VAL A 166 15.43 17.24 6.62
C VAL A 166 14.93 16.61 5.33
N GLU A 167 13.99 15.68 5.46
CA GLU A 167 13.42 14.95 4.34
C GLU A 167 12.32 15.76 3.65
N GLN A 168 12.04 15.43 2.39
CA GLN A 168 11.04 16.11 1.56
C GLN A 168 10.00 15.12 1.06
N LEU A 169 8.82 15.64 0.68
CA LEU A 169 7.84 14.86 -0.08
C LEU A 169 8.17 14.94 -1.58
N HIS A 170 7.88 13.87 -2.27
CA HIS A 170 8.21 13.70 -3.68
C HIS A 170 6.96 13.81 -4.55
N LEU A 171 7.00 14.71 -5.55
CA LEU A 171 5.88 14.96 -6.48
C LEU A 171 5.78 13.90 -7.58
N GLU A 172 6.92 13.37 -8.01
CA GLU A 172 7.03 12.52 -9.20
C GLU A 172 7.24 11.05 -8.87
N GLU A 173 7.32 10.70 -7.58
CA GLU A 173 7.65 9.34 -7.24
C GLU A 173 6.47 8.40 -7.27
N ARG A 174 6.75 7.31 -7.89
CA ARG A 174 6.06 6.04 -7.81
C ARG A 174 6.07 5.56 -6.36
N LEU A 175 5.03 5.97 -5.65
CA LEU A 175 4.82 5.62 -4.24
C LEU A 175 4.32 4.20 -4.03
N GLU A 176 4.32 3.45 -5.11
CA GLU A 176 3.52 2.26 -5.25
C GLU A 176 3.76 1.25 -4.14
N PHE A 177 4.95 1.19 -3.55
CA PHE A 177 5.25 0.19 -2.52
C PHE A 177 5.91 0.77 -1.26
N THR A 178 5.78 2.07 -1.04
CA THR A 178 6.33 2.74 0.14
C THR A 178 5.66 2.23 1.42
N GLY A 179 6.47 1.84 2.41
CA GLY A 179 6.00 1.42 3.73
C GLY A 179 5.67 -0.07 3.85
N ILE A 180 6.01 -0.89 2.86
CA ILE A 180 6.04 -2.35 2.99
C ILE A 180 7.47 -2.86 2.93
N ARG A 181 7.72 -3.98 3.59
CA ARG A 181 9.01 -4.70 3.58
C ARG A 181 8.94 -5.93 2.70
N HIS A 182 7.77 -6.56 2.65
CA HIS A 182 7.55 -7.80 1.91
C HIS A 182 6.17 -7.85 1.25
N LEU A 183 6.17 -8.00 -0.08
CA LEU A 183 5.01 -8.27 -0.92
C LEU A 183 5.07 -9.73 -1.38
N ALA A 184 4.12 -10.56 -0.96
CA ALA A 184 3.99 -11.91 -1.49
C ALA A 184 2.90 -11.98 -2.55
N ILE A 185 3.24 -12.54 -3.72
CA ILE A 185 2.31 -12.78 -4.83
C ILE A 185 2.00 -14.27 -4.88
N GLU A 186 0.77 -14.61 -4.62
CA GLU A 186 0.30 -15.98 -4.54
C GLU A 186 -0.80 -16.27 -5.56
N GLY A 187 -1.07 -17.54 -5.76
CA GLY A 187 -2.09 -18.02 -6.68
C GLY A 187 -1.82 -19.45 -7.12
N ASN A 188 -2.70 -20.01 -7.90
CA ASN A 188 -2.63 -21.39 -8.39
C ASN A 188 -1.45 -21.62 -9.38
N ILE A 189 -1.20 -22.87 -9.74
CA ILE A 189 -0.26 -23.24 -10.80
C ILE A 189 -0.75 -22.59 -12.10
N GLY A 190 0.16 -21.92 -12.81
CA GLY A 190 -0.19 -21.20 -14.06
C GLY A 190 -0.79 -19.81 -13.89
N SER A 191 -1.00 -19.27 -12.68
CA SER A 191 -1.64 -17.96 -12.48
C SER A 191 -0.77 -16.74 -12.83
N GLY A 192 0.50 -16.92 -13.21
CA GLY A 192 1.39 -15.82 -13.60
C GLY A 192 2.16 -15.15 -12.46
N LYS A 193 2.17 -15.73 -11.25
CA LYS A 193 2.87 -15.20 -10.06
C LYS A 193 4.31 -14.75 -10.34
N THR A 194 5.10 -15.66 -10.88
CA THR A 194 6.52 -15.43 -11.17
C THR A 194 6.73 -14.28 -12.15
N SER A 195 5.89 -14.20 -13.18
CA SER A 195 5.95 -13.11 -14.18
C SER A 195 5.64 -11.76 -13.54
N LEU A 196 4.60 -11.69 -12.71
CA LEU A 196 4.23 -10.46 -12.01
C LEU A 196 5.28 -10.06 -10.98
N ALA A 197 5.78 -10.99 -10.15
CA ALA A 197 6.83 -10.72 -9.17
C ALA A 197 8.11 -10.21 -9.84
N THR A 198 8.51 -10.83 -10.95
CA THR A 198 9.69 -10.40 -11.73
C THR A 198 9.51 -9.01 -12.31
N ALA A 199 8.34 -8.71 -12.88
CA ALA A 199 8.05 -7.38 -13.42
C ALA A 199 8.06 -6.30 -12.32
N ILE A 200 7.42 -6.56 -11.18
CA ILE A 200 7.43 -5.64 -10.04
C ILE A 200 8.86 -5.43 -9.50
N ALA A 201 9.66 -6.50 -9.34
CA ALA A 201 11.03 -6.36 -8.86
C ALA A 201 11.88 -5.48 -9.76
N ARG A 202 11.72 -5.62 -11.09
CA ARG A 202 12.42 -4.81 -12.08
C ARG A 202 11.99 -3.34 -12.03
N ASP A 203 10.68 -3.09 -11.97
CA ASP A 203 10.13 -1.75 -12.17
C ASP A 203 10.12 -0.89 -10.89
N PHE A 204 10.17 -1.54 -9.71
CA PHE A 204 10.04 -0.88 -8.40
C PHE A 204 11.22 -1.16 -7.44
N ASN A 205 12.38 -1.47 -7.96
CA ASN A 205 13.62 -1.68 -7.19
C ASN A 205 13.49 -2.69 -6.03
N ALA A 206 12.67 -3.75 -6.18
CA ALA A 206 12.53 -4.76 -5.15
C ALA A 206 13.56 -5.89 -5.28
N ALA A 207 13.89 -6.54 -4.15
CA ALA A 207 14.59 -7.80 -4.15
C ALA A 207 13.62 -8.91 -4.56
N LEU A 208 13.99 -9.71 -5.56
CA LEU A 208 13.16 -10.77 -6.10
C LEU A 208 13.47 -12.11 -5.44
N VAL A 209 12.44 -12.77 -4.94
CA VAL A 209 12.53 -14.11 -4.36
C VAL A 209 11.58 -15.03 -5.08
N LEU A 210 12.15 -15.99 -5.80
CA LEU A 210 11.39 -16.98 -6.55
C LEU A 210 11.44 -18.34 -5.88
N GLU A 211 10.31 -19.04 -5.94
CA GLU A 211 10.21 -20.42 -5.47
C GLU A 211 11.12 -21.33 -6.31
N GLN A 212 12.00 -22.04 -5.64
CA GLN A 212 12.86 -23.04 -6.27
C GLN A 212 12.11 -24.37 -6.35
N PHE A 213 11.79 -24.80 -7.56
CA PHE A 213 11.07 -26.07 -7.79
C PHE A 213 11.64 -26.86 -8.98
N ALA A 214 12.42 -26.22 -9.86
CA ALA A 214 12.82 -26.80 -11.13
C ALA A 214 13.72 -28.05 -10.97
N ASP A 215 14.55 -28.07 -9.93
CA ASP A 215 15.50 -29.14 -9.66
C ASP A 215 14.99 -30.14 -8.61
N ASN A 216 13.71 -30.07 -8.22
CA ASN A 216 13.16 -30.98 -7.23
C ASN A 216 12.99 -32.40 -7.82
N PRO A 217 13.75 -33.40 -7.32
CA PRO A 217 13.76 -34.72 -7.90
C PRO A 217 12.44 -35.49 -7.73
N PHE A 218 11.60 -35.07 -6.75
CA PHE A 218 10.33 -35.74 -6.47
C PHE A 218 9.17 -35.19 -7.30
N LEU A 219 9.33 -34.02 -7.93
CA LEU A 219 8.23 -33.38 -8.64
C LEU A 219 7.73 -34.16 -9.87
N PRO A 220 8.59 -34.65 -10.77
CA PRO A 220 8.15 -35.53 -11.87
C PRO A 220 7.51 -36.83 -11.38
N GLN A 221 8.12 -37.45 -10.37
CA GLN A 221 7.65 -38.73 -9.80
C GLN A 221 6.29 -38.58 -9.12
N PHE A 222 6.03 -37.44 -8.47
CA PHE A 222 4.73 -37.13 -7.86
C PHE A 222 3.60 -37.08 -8.90
N TYR A 223 3.84 -36.49 -10.07
CA TYR A 223 2.79 -36.47 -11.12
C TYR A 223 2.51 -37.86 -11.73
N GLU A 224 3.47 -38.77 -11.66
CA GLU A 224 3.28 -40.18 -12.09
C GLU A 224 2.60 -41.00 -11.00
N GLU A 225 3.08 -40.93 -9.76
CA GLU A 225 2.63 -41.74 -8.61
C GLU A 225 2.39 -40.86 -7.37
N PRO A 226 1.28 -40.03 -7.34
CA PRO A 226 1.04 -39.09 -6.28
C PRO A 226 1.00 -39.71 -4.87
N GLU A 227 0.38 -40.87 -4.72
CA GLU A 227 0.23 -41.52 -3.40
C GLU A 227 1.56 -41.97 -2.78
N VAL A 228 2.57 -42.21 -3.62
CA VAL A 228 3.91 -42.67 -3.18
C VAL A 228 4.82 -41.51 -2.85
N TYR A 229 4.81 -40.48 -3.67
CA TYR A 229 5.78 -39.38 -3.60
C TYR A 229 5.28 -38.10 -2.95
N ALA A 230 3.98 -37.99 -2.62
CA ALA A 230 3.41 -36.75 -2.05
C ALA A 230 4.16 -36.27 -0.80
N PHE A 231 4.40 -37.17 0.17
CA PHE A 231 5.06 -36.78 1.42
C PHE A 231 6.52 -36.34 1.19
N ALA A 232 7.26 -37.07 0.36
CA ALA A 232 8.64 -36.71 0.04
C ALA A 232 8.73 -35.38 -0.70
N LEU A 233 7.83 -35.14 -1.65
CA LEU A 233 7.72 -33.88 -2.39
C LEU A 233 7.42 -32.71 -1.46
N GLU A 234 6.37 -32.80 -0.64
CA GLU A 234 5.97 -31.72 0.25
C GLU A 234 7.05 -31.40 1.30
N MET A 235 7.73 -32.44 1.84
CA MET A 235 8.85 -32.25 2.78
C MET A 235 10.06 -31.58 2.11
N SER A 236 10.37 -31.90 0.86
CA SER A 236 11.46 -31.23 0.14
C SER A 236 11.14 -29.76 -0.10
N PHE A 237 9.91 -29.44 -0.52
CA PHE A 237 9.48 -28.04 -0.66
C PHE A 237 9.50 -27.28 0.66
N LEU A 238 9.10 -27.93 1.75
CA LEU A 238 9.17 -27.31 3.08
C LEU A 238 10.61 -26.95 3.47
N ALA A 239 11.56 -27.88 3.23
CA ALA A 239 12.96 -27.68 3.55
C ALA A 239 13.59 -26.58 2.69
N GLU A 240 13.34 -26.58 1.37
CA GLU A 240 13.84 -25.57 0.43
C GLU A 240 13.32 -24.17 0.77
N ARG A 241 12.01 -24.01 0.98
CA ARG A 241 11.40 -22.73 1.37
C ARG A 241 11.94 -22.24 2.72
N TYR A 242 12.18 -23.14 3.67
CA TYR A 242 12.76 -22.79 4.97
C TYR A 242 14.20 -22.30 4.81
N GLN A 243 15.00 -22.95 3.99
CA GLN A 243 16.35 -22.50 3.70
C GLN A 243 16.35 -21.12 3.05
N GLN A 244 15.53 -20.92 2.01
CA GLN A 244 15.37 -19.61 1.37
C GLN A 244 14.94 -18.53 2.37
N PHE A 245 13.99 -18.83 3.25
CA PHE A 245 13.55 -17.89 4.28
C PHE A 245 14.70 -17.48 5.21
N ASN A 246 15.52 -18.42 5.65
CA ASN A 246 16.68 -18.13 6.50
C ASN A 246 17.76 -17.33 5.77
N ASP A 247 18.03 -17.67 4.52
CA ASP A 247 19.00 -16.94 3.68
C ASP A 247 18.57 -15.48 3.47
N GLN A 248 17.29 -15.24 3.26
CA GLN A 248 16.74 -13.88 3.15
C GLN A 248 16.81 -13.09 4.45
N MET A 249 16.56 -13.74 5.60
CA MET A 249 16.71 -13.08 6.90
C MET A 249 18.17 -12.71 7.18
N ALA A 250 19.13 -13.47 6.63
CA ALA A 250 20.56 -13.20 6.75
C ALA A 250 21.07 -12.15 5.76
N GLN A 251 20.49 -12.06 4.57
CA GLN A 251 20.86 -11.15 3.49
C GLN A 251 19.90 -9.97 3.41
N LYS A 252 20.09 -8.95 4.27
CA LYS A 252 19.46 -7.65 4.02
C LYS A 252 20.15 -7.01 2.81
N GLU A 253 19.51 -7.04 1.66
CA GLU A 253 19.95 -6.27 0.49
C GLU A 253 19.82 -4.76 0.80
N LEU A 254 20.95 -4.14 1.15
CA LEU A 254 21.06 -2.74 1.62
C LEU A 254 20.57 -1.68 0.61
N PHE A 255 20.35 -2.08 -0.65
CA PHE A 255 20.02 -1.16 -1.75
C PHE A 255 18.64 -1.44 -2.39
N LYS A 256 17.81 -2.26 -1.76
CA LYS A 256 16.47 -2.57 -2.23
C LYS A 256 15.44 -1.99 -1.28
N ASP A 257 14.34 -1.48 -1.86
CA ASP A 257 13.29 -0.79 -1.11
C ASP A 257 12.40 -1.77 -0.35
N PHE A 258 12.13 -2.93 -0.96
CA PHE A 258 11.35 -4.02 -0.37
C PHE A 258 11.69 -5.38 -1.01
N VAL A 259 11.07 -6.44 -0.52
CA VAL A 259 11.16 -7.79 -1.10
C VAL A 259 9.85 -8.13 -1.81
N VAL A 260 9.90 -8.69 -3.01
CA VAL A 260 8.76 -9.32 -3.67
C VAL A 260 9.04 -10.81 -3.87
N SER A 261 8.10 -11.67 -3.43
CA SER A 261 8.18 -13.11 -3.61
C SER A 261 7.02 -13.65 -4.46
N ASP A 262 7.24 -14.74 -5.20
CA ASP A 262 6.18 -15.43 -5.93
C ASP A 262 5.59 -16.61 -5.15
N TYR A 263 5.82 -16.62 -3.84
CA TYR A 263 5.21 -17.53 -2.88
C TYR A 263 5.20 -16.93 -1.46
N ASP A 264 4.34 -17.50 -0.61
CA ASP A 264 4.36 -17.34 0.84
C ASP A 264 4.55 -18.71 1.51
N ILE A 265 5.13 -18.73 2.71
CA ILE A 265 5.42 -19.97 3.44
C ILE A 265 4.16 -20.83 3.69
N HIS A 266 2.98 -20.21 3.83
CA HIS A 266 1.73 -20.93 4.08
C HIS A 266 1.23 -21.74 2.88
N LYS A 267 1.76 -21.48 1.67
CA LYS A 267 1.57 -22.34 0.50
C LYS A 267 1.87 -23.80 0.84
N SER A 268 2.89 -24.06 1.65
CA SER A 268 3.26 -25.38 2.14
C SER A 268 2.08 -26.12 2.80
N LEU A 269 1.33 -25.43 3.67
CA LEU A 269 0.15 -26.02 4.33
C LEU A 269 -1.02 -26.23 3.38
N ILE A 270 -1.21 -25.31 2.41
CA ILE A 270 -2.31 -25.37 1.45
C ILE A 270 -2.15 -26.59 0.54
N PHE A 271 -0.95 -26.81 -0.01
CA PHE A 271 -0.66 -27.96 -0.89
C PHE A 271 -0.64 -29.26 -0.11
N ALA A 272 0.07 -29.32 1.01
CA ALA A 272 0.12 -30.50 1.85
C ALA A 272 -1.25 -31.02 2.32
N GLN A 273 -2.21 -30.08 2.53
CA GLN A 273 -3.57 -30.47 2.91
C GLN A 273 -4.32 -31.20 1.78
N ILE A 274 -3.92 -30.97 0.53
CA ILE A 274 -4.57 -31.59 -0.65
C ILE A 274 -3.90 -32.91 -1.00
N THR A 275 -2.58 -32.98 -0.83
CA THR A 275 -1.74 -34.07 -1.34
C THR A 275 -1.47 -35.16 -0.32
N LEU A 276 -1.47 -34.81 0.99
CA LEU A 276 -1.10 -35.75 2.06
C LEU A 276 -2.30 -36.43 2.69
N ARG A 277 -2.12 -37.65 3.16
CA ARG A 277 -3.07 -38.33 4.05
C ARG A 277 -3.13 -37.64 5.40
N GLU A 278 -4.20 -37.86 6.15
CA GLU A 278 -4.48 -37.12 7.39
C GLU A 278 -3.35 -37.19 8.42
N GLU A 279 -2.75 -38.37 8.62
CA GLU A 279 -1.65 -38.57 9.57
C GLU A 279 -0.37 -37.92 9.08
N GLU A 280 -0.07 -38.00 7.79
CA GLU A 280 1.07 -37.34 7.16
C GLU A 280 0.93 -35.82 7.26
N TYR A 281 -0.27 -35.29 6.99
CA TYR A 281 -0.54 -33.85 7.12
C TYR A 281 -0.41 -33.37 8.58
N LYS A 282 -0.85 -34.16 9.58
CA LYS A 282 -0.66 -33.81 10.99
C LYS A 282 0.83 -33.71 11.34
N LEU A 283 1.64 -34.66 10.86
CA LEU A 283 3.09 -34.65 11.07
C LEU A 283 3.74 -33.46 10.37
N TYR A 284 3.41 -33.25 9.09
CA TYR A 284 3.90 -32.14 8.28
C TYR A 284 3.61 -30.78 8.94
N ARG A 285 2.38 -30.56 9.41
CA ARG A 285 1.97 -29.35 10.11
C ARG A 285 2.80 -29.10 11.38
N ARG A 286 3.17 -30.12 12.11
CA ARG A 286 4.06 -29.98 13.27
C ARG A 286 5.44 -29.51 12.86
N PHE A 287 6.03 -30.06 11.80
CA PHE A 287 7.31 -29.58 11.26
C PHE A 287 7.21 -28.13 10.82
N PHE A 288 6.18 -27.78 10.07
CA PHE A 288 5.94 -26.41 9.67
C PHE A 288 5.90 -25.45 10.87
N GLN A 289 5.15 -25.79 11.91
CA GLN A 289 5.05 -24.95 13.11
C GLN A 289 6.38 -24.80 13.85
N MET A 290 7.19 -25.84 13.88
CA MET A 290 8.52 -25.80 14.50
C MET A 290 9.50 -24.94 13.71
N MET A 291 9.51 -25.07 12.40
CA MET A 291 10.43 -24.37 11.49
C MET A 291 10.09 -22.88 11.41
N TYR A 292 8.82 -22.53 11.32
CA TYR A 292 8.35 -21.15 11.12
C TYR A 292 7.78 -20.49 12.40
N ALA A 293 8.16 -20.96 13.58
CA ALA A 293 7.66 -20.43 14.85
C ALA A 293 7.91 -18.91 15.06
N GLN A 294 8.94 -18.38 14.42
CA GLN A 294 9.33 -16.97 14.52
C GLN A 294 9.16 -16.21 13.17
N ALA A 295 8.59 -16.85 12.17
CA ALA A 295 8.39 -16.22 10.89
C ALA A 295 7.27 -15.16 10.95
N THR A 296 7.56 -13.97 10.49
CA THR A 296 6.54 -12.93 10.23
C THR A 296 6.03 -13.11 8.80
N GLY A 297 4.71 -13.06 8.62
CA GLY A 297 4.11 -13.07 7.29
C GLY A 297 4.44 -11.80 6.48
N PRO A 298 4.10 -11.78 5.20
CA PRO A 298 4.28 -10.61 4.35
C PRO A 298 3.40 -9.44 4.83
N ASP A 299 3.87 -8.21 4.64
CA ASP A 299 3.09 -7.01 4.93
C ASP A 299 1.88 -6.89 3.99
N THR A 300 2.06 -7.34 2.74
CA THR A 300 0.99 -7.42 1.73
C THR A 300 1.00 -8.78 1.05
N TYR A 301 -0.15 -9.43 1.04
CA TYR A 301 -0.38 -10.73 0.41
C TYR A 301 -1.38 -10.59 -0.73
N VAL A 302 -0.95 -10.80 -1.96
CA VAL A 302 -1.77 -10.70 -3.17
C VAL A 302 -2.05 -12.07 -3.73
N PHE A 303 -3.32 -12.46 -3.76
CA PHE A 303 -3.76 -13.70 -4.38
C PHE A 303 -4.31 -13.44 -5.78
N LEU A 304 -3.67 -14.04 -6.79
CA LEU A 304 -4.11 -14.01 -8.18
C LEU A 304 -5.11 -15.14 -8.41
N HIS A 305 -6.41 -14.81 -8.38
CA HIS A 305 -7.45 -15.77 -8.76
C HIS A 305 -7.54 -15.87 -10.29
N GLN A 306 -7.56 -17.10 -10.79
CA GLN A 306 -7.86 -17.39 -12.19
C GLN A 306 -8.83 -18.59 -12.27
N ASN A 307 -9.69 -18.60 -13.29
CA ASN A 307 -10.52 -19.74 -13.59
C ASN A 307 -9.69 -20.92 -14.13
N THR A 308 -10.19 -22.13 -13.94
CA THR A 308 -9.49 -23.36 -14.25
C THR A 308 -9.13 -23.50 -15.74
N GLU A 309 -9.99 -23.02 -16.64
CA GLU A 309 -9.74 -23.04 -18.09
C GLU A 309 -8.51 -22.21 -18.47
N ARG A 310 -8.41 -21.00 -17.91
CA ARG A 310 -7.27 -20.11 -18.14
C ARG A 310 -5.99 -20.68 -17.56
N LEU A 311 -6.04 -21.29 -16.37
CA LEU A 311 -4.89 -21.96 -15.75
C LEU A 311 -4.36 -23.09 -16.64
N LEU A 312 -5.22 -23.98 -17.14
CA LEU A 312 -4.86 -25.06 -18.04
C LEU A 312 -4.21 -24.52 -19.32
N SER A 313 -4.80 -23.52 -19.95
CA SER A 313 -4.24 -22.89 -21.15
C SER A 313 -2.85 -22.31 -20.91
N GLN A 314 -2.61 -21.67 -19.76
CA GLN A 314 -1.30 -21.10 -19.43
C GLN A 314 -0.25 -22.18 -19.08
N ILE A 315 -0.67 -23.27 -18.43
CA ILE A 315 0.19 -24.44 -18.18
C ILE A 315 0.62 -25.07 -19.51
N GLU A 316 -0.30 -25.25 -20.44
CA GLU A 316 -0.02 -25.78 -21.78
C GLU A 316 0.93 -24.88 -22.57
N GLN A 317 0.67 -23.56 -22.59
CA GLN A 317 1.57 -22.59 -23.25
C GLN A 317 2.98 -22.59 -22.67
N ARG A 318 3.12 -22.76 -21.36
CA ARG A 318 4.42 -22.86 -20.69
C ARG A 318 5.21 -24.11 -21.06
N GLY A 319 4.52 -25.21 -21.38
CA GLY A 319 5.06 -26.40 -22.01
C GLY A 319 6.00 -27.24 -21.16
N ARG A 320 5.91 -27.22 -19.83
CA ARG A 320 6.72 -28.06 -18.95
C ARG A 320 6.25 -29.52 -19.02
N GLU A 321 7.17 -30.47 -19.31
CA GLU A 321 6.78 -31.86 -19.54
C GLU A 321 6.09 -32.51 -18.35
N TYR A 322 6.57 -32.28 -17.12
CA TYR A 322 6.00 -32.84 -15.90
C TYR A 322 4.62 -32.24 -15.53
N GLU A 323 4.23 -31.12 -16.12
CA GLU A 323 2.92 -30.48 -15.86
C GLU A 323 1.82 -30.97 -16.81
N ARG A 324 2.14 -31.75 -17.84
CA ARG A 324 1.15 -32.26 -18.83
C ARG A 324 0.05 -33.14 -18.20
N GLY A 325 0.29 -33.69 -17.01
CA GLY A 325 -0.65 -34.53 -16.29
C GLY A 325 -1.59 -33.74 -15.34
N ILE A 326 -1.43 -32.42 -15.23
CA ILE A 326 -2.25 -31.62 -14.32
C ILE A 326 -3.68 -31.54 -14.83
N GLY A 327 -4.62 -32.15 -14.09
CA GLY A 327 -6.05 -32.14 -14.41
C GLY A 327 -6.79 -30.93 -13.82
N ALA A 328 -7.96 -30.63 -14.40
CA ALA A 328 -8.84 -29.57 -13.93
C ALA A 328 -9.24 -29.73 -12.46
N ASP A 329 -9.58 -30.96 -12.04
CA ASP A 329 -9.97 -31.28 -10.66
C ASP A 329 -8.90 -30.94 -9.63
N TYR A 330 -7.64 -31.12 -9.97
CA TYR A 330 -6.53 -30.77 -9.08
C TYR A 330 -6.40 -29.25 -8.91
N LEU A 331 -6.47 -28.50 -10.00
CA LEU A 331 -6.44 -27.03 -9.96
C LEU A 331 -7.66 -26.47 -9.20
N GLU A 332 -8.83 -27.08 -9.37
CA GLU A 332 -10.03 -26.69 -8.63
C GLU A 332 -9.87 -26.91 -7.12
N LYS A 333 -9.33 -28.05 -6.69
CA LYS A 333 -9.03 -28.32 -5.29
C LYS A 333 -8.05 -27.32 -4.70
N ILE A 334 -7.03 -26.90 -5.47
CA ILE A 334 -6.08 -25.87 -5.06
C ILE A 334 -6.81 -24.52 -4.89
N ASN A 335 -7.62 -24.08 -5.87
CA ASN A 335 -8.40 -22.86 -5.78
C ASN A 335 -9.30 -22.84 -4.54
N GLN A 336 -10.02 -23.94 -4.26
CA GLN A 336 -10.87 -24.08 -3.08
C GLN A 336 -10.08 -24.03 -1.77
N SER A 337 -8.87 -24.58 -1.74
CA SER A 337 -8.01 -24.56 -0.54
C SER A 337 -7.45 -23.17 -0.27
N TYR A 338 -7.03 -22.44 -1.31
CA TYR A 338 -6.68 -21.02 -1.17
C TYR A 338 -7.88 -20.19 -0.68
N HIS A 339 -9.06 -20.41 -1.23
CA HIS A 339 -10.26 -19.68 -0.81
C HIS A 339 -10.57 -19.94 0.68
N ARG A 340 -10.50 -21.19 1.14
CA ARG A 340 -10.67 -21.54 2.56
C ARG A 340 -9.61 -20.87 3.45
N TYR A 341 -8.35 -20.88 3.02
CA TYR A 341 -7.27 -20.22 3.74
C TYR A 341 -7.49 -18.71 3.86
N LEU A 342 -7.87 -18.07 2.76
CA LEU A 342 -8.10 -16.62 2.71
C LEU A 342 -9.30 -16.19 3.57
N THR A 343 -10.35 -17.03 3.67
CA THR A 343 -11.56 -16.72 4.44
C THR A 343 -11.45 -17.08 5.92
N SER A 344 -10.70 -18.15 6.27
CA SER A 344 -10.58 -18.63 7.65
C SER A 344 -9.63 -17.83 8.53
N THR A 345 -8.72 -17.07 7.94
CA THR A 345 -7.72 -16.27 8.65
C THR A 345 -7.75 -14.84 8.14
N PRO A 346 -8.65 -13.98 8.68
CA PRO A 346 -8.65 -12.56 8.32
C PRO A 346 -7.31 -11.96 8.74
N THR A 347 -6.48 -11.60 7.77
CA THR A 347 -5.20 -10.94 8.02
C THR A 347 -5.25 -9.59 7.31
N PRO A 348 -4.95 -8.48 7.98
CA PRO A 348 -4.74 -7.20 7.31
C PRO A 348 -3.69 -7.37 6.20
N GLY A 349 -3.85 -6.64 5.11
CA GLY A 349 -2.90 -6.69 3.99
C GLY A 349 -3.15 -7.79 2.95
N ARG A 350 -4.31 -8.50 2.98
CA ARG A 350 -4.67 -9.46 1.92
C ARG A 350 -5.51 -8.82 0.82
N LEU A 351 -5.08 -9.03 -0.42
CA LEU A 351 -5.77 -8.62 -1.63
C LEU A 351 -6.04 -9.84 -2.52
N VAL A 352 -7.29 -10.02 -2.92
CA VAL A 352 -7.66 -11.04 -3.92
C VAL A 352 -8.00 -10.30 -5.22
N LEU A 353 -7.31 -10.65 -6.30
CA LEU A 353 -7.53 -10.09 -7.63
C LEU A 353 -7.98 -11.21 -8.58
N ASP A 354 -9.14 -11.04 -9.17
CA ASP A 354 -9.55 -11.89 -10.30
C ASP A 354 -8.85 -11.40 -11.57
N VAL A 355 -7.93 -12.20 -12.06
CA VAL A 355 -7.12 -11.93 -13.25
C VAL A 355 -7.48 -12.84 -14.42
N SER A 356 -8.67 -13.50 -14.39
CA SER A 356 -9.12 -14.43 -15.42
C SER A 356 -9.24 -13.78 -16.81
N ALA A 357 -9.55 -12.48 -16.86
CA ALA A 357 -9.66 -11.71 -18.10
C ALA A 357 -8.46 -10.76 -18.36
N VAL A 358 -7.42 -10.82 -17.51
CA VAL A 358 -6.28 -9.88 -17.50
C VAL A 358 -5.04 -10.53 -18.10
N ASP A 359 -4.36 -9.86 -19.02
CA ASP A 359 -3.11 -10.34 -19.64
C ASP A 359 -1.93 -9.38 -19.34
N PHE A 360 -1.59 -9.31 -18.07
CA PHE A 360 -0.53 -8.42 -17.57
C PHE A 360 0.89 -8.80 -18.03
N VAL A 361 1.05 -9.92 -18.71
CA VAL A 361 2.35 -10.34 -19.28
C VAL A 361 2.58 -9.69 -20.65
N ASN A 362 1.53 -9.63 -21.50
CA ASN A 362 1.64 -9.15 -22.86
C ASN A 362 1.03 -7.75 -23.09
N LYS A 363 0.18 -7.27 -22.16
CA LYS A 363 -0.51 -5.98 -22.27
C LYS A 363 -0.06 -5.01 -21.18
N PRO A 364 0.63 -3.92 -21.54
CA PRO A 364 1.10 -2.92 -20.55
C PRO A 364 -0.04 -2.28 -19.75
N GLU A 365 -1.20 -2.06 -20.35
CA GLU A 365 -2.39 -1.52 -19.68
C GLU A 365 -2.91 -2.46 -18.58
N ASP A 366 -2.89 -3.76 -18.80
CA ASP A 366 -3.29 -4.76 -17.82
C ASP A 366 -2.28 -4.85 -16.66
N TYR A 367 -0.98 -4.72 -16.97
CA TYR A 367 0.07 -4.63 -15.96
C TYR A 367 -0.07 -3.37 -15.10
N GLN A 368 -0.34 -2.22 -15.71
CA GLN A 368 -0.60 -0.97 -14.98
C GLN A 368 -1.83 -1.10 -14.09
N TRP A 369 -2.89 -1.72 -14.59
CA TRP A 369 -4.10 -1.94 -13.81
C TRP A 369 -3.83 -2.81 -12.56
N ILE A 370 -3.11 -3.93 -12.69
CA ILE A 370 -2.84 -4.83 -11.56
C ILE A 370 -1.92 -4.17 -10.53
N THR A 371 -0.87 -3.49 -10.97
CA THR A 371 0.06 -2.77 -10.08
C THR A 371 -0.65 -1.65 -9.34
N GLN A 372 -1.55 -0.90 -10.01
CA GLN A 372 -2.36 0.13 -9.37
C GLN A 372 -3.30 -0.45 -8.30
N LYS A 373 -3.94 -1.62 -8.56
CA LYS A 373 -4.78 -2.29 -7.57
C LYS A 373 -4.00 -2.75 -6.33
N ILE A 374 -2.81 -3.29 -6.53
CA ILE A 374 -1.92 -3.68 -5.43
C ILE A 374 -1.51 -2.45 -4.63
N PHE A 375 -1.11 -1.39 -5.31
CA PHE A 375 -0.72 -0.14 -4.71
C PHE A 375 -1.84 0.52 -3.89
N ASP A 376 -3.04 0.64 -4.45
CA ASP A 376 -4.22 1.15 -3.74
C ASP A 376 -4.51 0.33 -2.48
N HIS A 377 -4.27 -0.98 -2.52
CA HIS A 377 -4.42 -1.86 -1.37
C HIS A 377 -3.34 -1.63 -0.33
N VAL A 378 -2.08 -1.51 -0.73
CA VAL A 378 -0.94 -1.19 0.17
C VAL A 378 -1.21 0.10 0.94
N ILE A 379 -1.66 1.15 0.23
CA ILE A 379 -1.99 2.43 0.86
C ILE A 379 -3.08 2.28 1.94
N ARG A 380 -4.09 1.43 1.69
CA ARG A 380 -5.23 1.27 2.60
C ARG A 380 -4.96 0.35 3.78
N SER A 381 -4.14 -0.66 3.61
CA SER A 381 -4.05 -1.80 4.52
C SER A 381 -2.78 -1.89 5.34
N THR A 382 -1.77 -1.06 5.07
CA THR A 382 -0.56 -1.06 5.91
C THR A 382 -0.92 -0.54 7.31
N PRO A 383 -1.02 -1.42 8.32
CA PRO A 383 -1.33 -0.98 9.67
C PRO A 383 -0.18 -0.16 10.21
N TYR A 384 -0.52 0.82 11.00
CA TYR A 384 0.38 1.52 11.88
C TYR A 384 1.17 0.53 12.75
N GLN A 385 2.44 0.30 12.44
CA GLN A 385 3.37 -0.27 13.42
C GLN A 385 3.88 0.89 14.27
N SER A 386 3.34 1.03 15.49
CA SER A 386 3.98 1.84 16.52
C SER A 386 5.40 1.31 16.68
N ALA A 387 6.39 2.09 16.28
CA ALA A 387 7.75 1.88 16.80
C ALA A 387 7.67 2.07 18.32
N ILE A 388 7.78 0.96 19.04
CA ILE A 388 8.06 0.94 20.50
C ILE A 388 9.52 1.28 20.68
#